data_65d62e2ededa9922602621fa7f3c3271
#
_entry.id   65d62e2ededa9922602621fa7f3c3271
#
_cell.length_a   1.000
_cell.length_b   1.000
_cell.length_c   1.000
_cell.angle_alpha   90.00
_cell.angle_beta   90.00
_cell.angle_gamma   90.00
#
_symmetry.space_group_name_H-M   'P 1'
#
loop_
_entity.id
_entity.type
_entity.pdbx_description
1 polymer ?
#
loop_
_entity_poly.entity_id
_entity_poly.type
_entity_poly.pdbx_seq_one_letter_code
_entity_poly.pdbx_strand_id
1 'polypeptide(L)'
;MDSLTIFREIIRRNELGGDLSHAYRFSDPDGVRSGKSGWSFGLCQFDVANNPSAVLCLRECQFTTDEILGLKRQDVDIVPLNRKLACNTRTVDRWDDRQLFECLTHASEVCRASGIRFASDEVLFHLADYHNQFYLSRGGKMHQFLLGVGRPVTAQDILIFKLGLAWGKKRPDDVHRRFSNIRNVWVENFA
;
A
#
# COMPACT_ATOMS: atom_id res chain seq x y z
N MET A 1 -19.73 -5.18 -5.37
CA MET A 1 -18.92 -4.14 -4.67
C MET A 1 -17.96 -3.55 -5.71
N ASP A 2 -17.64 -2.25 -5.65
CA ASP A 2 -16.71 -1.66 -6.60
C ASP A 2 -15.24 -2.03 -6.26
N SER A 3 -14.36 -1.94 -7.26
CA SER A 3 -12.95 -2.37 -7.12
C SER A 3 -12.18 -1.60 -6.04
N LEU A 4 -12.52 -0.33 -5.80
CA LEU A 4 -11.85 0.48 -4.76
C LEU A 4 -12.19 -0.04 -3.36
N THR A 5 -13.47 -0.34 -3.11
CA THR A 5 -13.93 -0.90 -1.82
C THR A 5 -13.28 -2.25 -1.54
N ILE A 6 -13.17 -3.12 -2.55
CA ILE A 6 -12.49 -4.42 -2.44
C ILE A 6 -11.01 -4.23 -2.14
N PHE A 7 -10.34 -3.34 -2.87
CA PHE A 7 -8.91 -3.10 -2.67
C PHE A 7 -8.62 -2.45 -1.31
N ARG A 8 -9.51 -1.56 -0.83
CA ARG A 8 -9.43 -1.01 0.52
C ARG A 8 -9.45 -2.10 1.59
N GLU A 9 -10.33 -3.10 1.46
CA GLU A 9 -10.38 -4.24 2.39
C GLU A 9 -9.11 -5.10 2.31
N ILE A 10 -8.56 -5.32 1.12
CA ILE A 10 -7.29 -6.02 0.93
C ILE A 10 -6.16 -5.31 1.67
N ILE A 11 -6.02 -4.00 1.48
CA ILE A 11 -4.95 -3.22 2.12
C ILE A 11 -5.15 -3.17 3.64
N ARG A 12 -6.40 -3.07 4.12
CA ARG A 12 -6.71 -3.16 5.55
C ARG A 12 -6.16 -4.44 6.18
N ARG A 13 -6.37 -5.60 5.53
CA ARG A 13 -5.82 -6.89 5.99
C ARG A 13 -4.30 -6.95 5.86
N ASN A 14 -3.75 -6.38 4.80
CA ASN A 14 -2.33 -6.45 4.51
C ASN A 14 -1.46 -5.52 5.38
N GLU A 15 -1.90 -4.29 5.63
CA GLU A 15 -1.08 -3.30 6.34
C GLU A 15 -1.43 -3.20 7.84
N LEU A 16 -2.71 -3.37 8.19
CA LEU A 16 -3.19 -3.13 9.56
C LEU A 16 -3.63 -4.40 10.30
N GLY A 17 -3.45 -5.58 9.71
CA GLY A 17 -3.95 -6.83 10.30
C GLY A 17 -5.46 -6.85 10.51
N GLY A 18 -6.19 -5.98 9.81
CA GLY A 18 -7.65 -5.87 9.88
C GLY A 18 -8.18 -4.83 10.88
N ASP A 19 -7.34 -4.20 11.71
CA ASP A 19 -7.77 -3.18 12.68
C ASP A 19 -7.60 -1.76 12.14
N LEU A 20 -8.71 -1.14 11.70
CA LEU A 20 -8.73 0.23 11.19
C LEU A 20 -8.29 1.30 12.22
N SER A 21 -8.35 1.01 13.52
CA SER A 21 -7.91 1.99 14.51
C SER A 21 -6.45 2.37 14.36
N HIS A 22 -5.66 1.50 13.74
CA HIS A 22 -4.25 1.73 13.43
C HIS A 22 -4.04 2.78 12.32
N ALA A 23 -5.01 2.99 11.42
CA ALA A 23 -4.92 4.02 10.39
C ALA A 23 -4.88 5.45 10.95
N TYR A 24 -5.49 5.67 12.11
CA TYR A 24 -5.66 7.01 12.68
C TYR A 24 -4.69 7.32 13.83
N ARG A 25 -3.56 6.64 13.84
CA ARG A 25 -2.45 6.90 14.75
C ARG A 25 -1.12 6.65 14.05
N PHE A 26 -0.11 7.35 14.52
CA PHE A 26 1.25 7.17 14.01
C PHE A 26 1.85 5.85 14.49
N SER A 27 2.48 5.12 13.58
CA SER A 27 3.25 3.91 13.82
C SER A 27 4.70 4.12 13.37
N ASP A 28 5.63 3.45 14.03
CA ASP A 28 7.03 3.42 13.63
C ASP A 28 7.29 2.11 12.86
N PRO A 29 7.43 2.18 11.52
CA PRO A 29 7.59 0.97 10.71
C PRO A 29 8.94 0.29 10.91
N ASP A 30 9.97 1.04 11.29
CA ASP A 30 11.33 0.52 11.47
C ASP A 30 11.60 0.09 12.91
N GLY A 31 10.81 0.55 13.87
CA GLY A 31 11.00 0.31 15.31
C GLY A 31 12.29 0.96 15.85
N VAL A 32 12.93 1.83 15.09
CA VAL A 32 14.21 2.46 15.43
C VAL A 32 14.14 3.95 15.12
N ARG A 33 14.28 4.79 16.15
CA ARG A 33 14.43 6.24 15.97
C ARG A 33 15.59 6.53 15.02
N SER A 34 15.42 7.50 14.13
CA SER A 34 16.39 7.85 13.08
C SER A 34 16.66 6.73 12.06
N GLY A 35 15.72 5.83 11.85
CA GLY A 35 15.70 4.88 10.74
C GLY A 35 15.59 5.56 9.38
N LYS A 36 15.34 4.78 8.34
CA LYS A 36 15.13 5.31 6.98
C LYS A 36 13.73 5.87 6.77
N SER A 37 12.78 5.48 7.63
CA SER A 37 11.38 5.90 7.62
C SER A 37 11.11 6.91 8.73
N GLY A 38 10.13 7.81 8.52
CA GLY A 38 9.53 8.61 9.56
C GLY A 38 8.36 7.88 10.23
N TRP A 39 7.55 8.61 11.01
CA TRP A 39 6.28 8.08 11.46
C TRP A 39 5.35 7.84 10.27
N SER A 40 4.60 6.73 10.31
CA SER A 40 3.63 6.35 9.28
C SER A 40 2.21 6.38 9.83
N PHE A 41 1.22 6.66 8.97
CA PHE A 41 -0.20 6.68 9.31
C PHE A 41 -1.06 6.35 8.08
N GLY A 42 -2.36 6.25 8.29
CA GLY A 42 -3.32 5.92 7.24
C GLY A 42 -3.36 4.43 6.95
N LEU A 43 -4.35 4.02 6.19
CA LEU A 43 -4.49 2.65 5.69
C LEU A 43 -3.31 2.26 4.80
N CYS A 44 -2.86 3.19 3.96
CA CYS A 44 -1.73 3.01 3.05
C CYS A 44 -0.35 3.16 3.72
N GLN A 45 -0.31 3.38 5.05
CA GLN A 45 0.93 3.58 5.80
C GLN A 45 1.82 4.69 5.20
N PHE A 46 1.24 5.88 5.07
CA PHE A 46 1.95 7.07 4.57
C PHE A 46 3.16 7.40 5.45
N ASP A 47 4.36 7.18 4.93
CA ASP A 47 5.62 7.54 5.59
C ASP A 47 5.86 9.06 5.51
N VAL A 48 5.85 9.74 6.65
CA VAL A 48 5.98 11.20 6.73
C VAL A 48 7.35 11.68 6.22
N ALA A 49 8.40 10.86 6.34
CA ALA A 49 9.73 11.24 5.88
C ALA A 49 9.90 11.10 4.35
N ASN A 50 9.32 10.06 3.75
CA ASN A 50 9.61 9.66 2.38
C ASN A 50 8.44 9.86 1.39
N ASN A 51 7.20 10.04 1.89
CA ASN A 51 6.03 10.21 1.04
C ASN A 51 5.53 11.66 1.04
N PRO A 52 5.64 12.41 -0.07
CA PRO A 52 5.12 13.78 -0.16
C PRO A 52 3.62 13.89 0.13
N SER A 53 2.82 12.87 -0.23
CA SER A 53 1.38 12.83 0.04
C SER A 53 1.07 12.80 1.53
N ALA A 54 1.93 12.17 2.36
CA ALA A 54 1.82 12.23 3.81
C ALA A 54 1.84 13.66 4.34
N VAL A 55 2.79 14.46 3.84
CA VAL A 55 2.92 15.87 4.25
C VAL A 55 1.70 16.69 3.84
N LEU A 56 1.19 16.47 2.63
CA LEU A 56 0.00 17.18 2.14
C LEU A 56 -1.24 16.81 2.97
N CYS A 57 -1.44 15.52 3.25
CA CYS A 57 -2.51 15.04 4.12
C CYS A 57 -2.44 15.68 5.51
N LEU A 58 -1.26 15.68 6.13
CA LEU A 58 -1.07 16.26 7.46
C LEU A 58 -1.33 17.77 7.48
N ARG A 59 -0.95 18.52 6.43
CA ARG A 59 -1.30 19.94 6.30
C ARG A 59 -2.80 20.16 6.23
N GLU A 60 -3.53 19.34 5.47
CA GLU A 60 -5.01 19.38 5.46
C GLU A 60 -5.60 19.04 6.84
N CYS A 61 -4.96 18.15 7.60
CA CYS A 61 -5.30 17.84 8.99
C CYS A 61 -4.84 18.93 9.98
N GLN A 62 -4.41 20.10 9.49
CA GLN A 62 -3.98 21.27 10.28
C GLN A 62 -2.72 21.04 11.12
N PHE A 63 -1.87 20.06 10.76
CA PHE A 63 -0.56 19.92 11.40
C PHE A 63 0.35 21.08 11.02
N THR A 64 1.07 21.62 12.01
CA THR A 64 2.05 22.68 11.80
C THR A 64 3.31 22.17 11.12
N THR A 65 4.12 23.07 10.58
CA THR A 65 5.41 22.69 9.98
C THR A 65 6.32 22.01 11.00
N ASP A 66 6.37 22.51 12.23
CA ASP A 66 7.22 21.94 13.29
C ASP A 66 6.76 20.53 13.72
N GLU A 67 5.43 20.30 13.84
CA GLU A 67 4.88 18.97 14.09
C GLU A 67 5.27 18.00 12.98
N ILE A 68 5.15 18.41 11.71
CA ILE A 68 5.52 17.58 10.55
C ILE A 68 7.03 17.30 10.54
N LEU A 69 7.87 18.29 10.84
CA LEU A 69 9.32 18.09 10.94
C LEU A 69 9.68 17.14 12.08
N GLY A 70 9.02 17.26 13.23
CA GLY A 70 9.19 16.33 14.35
C GLY A 70 8.78 14.90 14.01
N LEU A 71 7.66 14.73 13.28
CA LEU A 71 7.24 13.41 12.78
C LEU A 71 8.24 12.82 11.79
N LYS A 72 8.82 13.63 10.89
CA LYS A 72 9.86 13.16 9.96
C LYS A 72 11.12 12.65 10.67
N ARG A 73 11.53 13.37 11.72
CA ARG A 73 12.74 13.05 12.50
C ARG A 73 12.51 12.07 13.64
N GLN A 74 11.25 11.73 13.91
CA GLN A 74 10.84 10.91 15.05
C GLN A 74 11.30 11.47 16.42
N ASP A 75 11.38 12.80 16.53
CA ASP A 75 11.86 13.53 17.72
C ASP A 75 10.74 14.30 18.45
N VAL A 76 9.47 13.93 18.24
CA VAL A 76 8.29 14.59 18.80
C VAL A 76 7.46 13.62 19.65
N ASP A 77 6.77 14.16 20.69
CA ASP A 77 5.75 13.41 21.40
C ASP A 77 4.54 13.16 20.50
N ILE A 78 4.28 11.90 20.17
CA ILE A 78 3.20 11.50 19.28
C ILE A 78 1.83 11.43 19.97
N VAL A 79 1.74 11.45 21.28
CA VAL A 79 0.46 11.29 22.01
C VAL A 79 -0.54 12.39 21.64
N PRO A 80 -0.19 13.70 21.74
CA PRO A 80 -1.10 14.75 21.31
C PRO A 80 -1.35 14.73 19.80
N LEU A 81 -0.36 14.34 19.00
CA LEU A 81 -0.48 14.27 17.54
C LEU A 81 -1.39 13.13 17.09
N ASN A 82 -1.39 12.00 17.79
CA ASN A 82 -2.36 10.91 17.57
C ASN A 82 -3.79 11.37 17.81
N ARG A 83 -4.05 12.15 18.86
CA ARG A 83 -5.38 12.71 19.11
C ARG A 83 -5.81 13.64 17.97
N LYS A 84 -4.90 14.49 17.51
CA LYS A 84 -5.13 15.40 16.40
C LYS A 84 -5.44 14.64 15.10
N LEU A 85 -4.67 13.58 14.80
CA LEU A 85 -4.90 12.73 13.64
C LEU A 85 -6.27 12.03 13.72
N ALA A 86 -6.61 11.46 14.88
CA ALA A 86 -7.88 10.79 15.12
C ALA A 86 -9.12 11.71 14.97
N CYS A 87 -8.96 13.02 15.15
CA CYS A 87 -10.02 14.00 14.85
C CYS A 87 -10.19 14.27 13.36
N ASN A 88 -9.29 13.79 12.50
CA ASN A 88 -9.25 14.06 11.06
C ASN A 88 -9.46 12.81 10.20
N THR A 89 -10.16 11.78 10.70
CA THR A 89 -10.35 10.48 10.03
C THR A 89 -10.84 10.62 8.59
N ARG A 90 -11.85 11.48 8.34
CA ARG A 90 -12.38 11.72 6.98
C ARG A 90 -11.34 12.26 5.99
N THR A 91 -10.40 13.07 6.47
CA THR A 91 -9.31 13.59 5.62
C THR A 91 -8.33 12.47 5.32
N VAL A 92 -7.93 11.69 6.32
CA VAL A 92 -7.05 10.52 6.15
C VAL A 92 -7.68 9.53 5.18
N ASP A 93 -8.95 9.15 5.37
CA ASP A 93 -9.67 8.22 4.48
C ASP A 93 -9.69 8.69 3.03
N ARG A 94 -9.92 9.98 2.77
CA ARG A 94 -9.91 10.54 1.42
C ARG A 94 -8.53 10.43 0.76
N TRP A 95 -7.44 10.62 1.51
CA TRP A 95 -6.09 10.44 1.01
C TRP A 95 -5.76 8.97 0.78
N ASP A 96 -6.20 8.07 1.65
CA ASP A 96 -6.09 6.62 1.45
C ASP A 96 -6.83 6.20 0.17
N ASP A 97 -8.10 6.60 0.01
CA ASP A 97 -8.90 6.26 -1.17
C ASP A 97 -8.25 6.77 -2.47
N ARG A 98 -7.67 7.97 -2.45
CA ARG A 98 -6.92 8.51 -3.58
C ARG A 98 -5.71 7.66 -3.92
N GLN A 99 -4.90 7.28 -2.94
CA GLN A 99 -3.73 6.42 -3.13
C GLN A 99 -4.12 5.05 -3.69
N LEU A 100 -5.17 4.45 -3.13
CA LEU A 100 -5.66 3.15 -3.58
C LEU A 100 -6.20 3.21 -5.02
N PHE A 101 -6.94 4.25 -5.36
CA PHE A 101 -7.42 4.47 -6.71
C PHE A 101 -6.25 4.67 -7.70
N GLU A 102 -5.23 5.42 -7.32
CA GLU A 102 -4.01 5.60 -8.11
C GLU A 102 -3.27 4.27 -8.31
N CYS A 103 -3.18 3.40 -7.29
CA CYS A 103 -2.57 2.08 -7.43
C CYS A 103 -3.31 1.17 -8.43
N LEU A 104 -4.63 1.11 -8.35
CA LEU A 104 -5.46 0.33 -9.28
C LEU A 104 -5.34 0.86 -10.70
N THR A 105 -5.49 2.17 -10.88
CA THR A 105 -5.45 2.83 -12.19
C THR A 105 -4.08 2.63 -12.84
N HIS A 106 -3.01 2.90 -12.09
CA HIS A 106 -1.64 2.77 -12.60
C HIS A 106 -1.33 1.32 -13.01
N ALA A 107 -1.67 0.34 -12.17
CA ALA A 107 -1.46 -1.08 -12.49
C ALA A 107 -2.20 -1.49 -13.77
N SER A 108 -3.47 -1.07 -13.89
CA SER A 108 -4.28 -1.32 -15.09
C SER A 108 -3.68 -0.66 -16.34
N GLU A 109 -3.27 0.61 -16.25
CA GLU A 109 -2.72 1.36 -17.38
C GLU A 109 -1.39 0.81 -17.87
N VAL A 110 -0.47 0.46 -16.95
CA VAL A 110 0.82 -0.15 -17.33
C VAL A 110 0.61 -1.46 -18.07
N CYS A 111 -0.29 -2.31 -17.59
CA CYS A 111 -0.56 -3.60 -18.22
C CYS A 111 -1.28 -3.43 -19.57
N ARG A 112 -2.33 -2.61 -19.64
CA ARG A 112 -3.08 -2.32 -20.87
C ARG A 112 -2.19 -1.74 -21.96
N ALA A 113 -1.35 -0.77 -21.63
CA ALA A 113 -0.45 -0.13 -22.59
C ALA A 113 0.65 -1.07 -23.12
N SER A 114 0.89 -2.18 -22.42
CA SER A 114 1.88 -3.19 -22.78
C SER A 114 1.27 -4.49 -23.35
N GLY A 115 -0.05 -4.52 -23.55
CA GLY A 115 -0.76 -5.69 -24.07
C GLY A 115 -0.77 -6.90 -23.11
N ILE A 116 -0.46 -6.67 -21.83
CA ILE A 116 -0.49 -7.73 -20.79
C ILE A 116 -1.95 -8.06 -20.48
N ARG A 117 -2.30 -9.35 -20.64
CA ARG A 117 -3.64 -9.85 -20.36
C ARG A 117 -3.66 -10.57 -19.02
N PHE A 118 -4.78 -10.51 -18.31
CA PHE A 118 -5.02 -11.18 -17.05
C PHE A 118 -5.86 -12.43 -17.25
N ALA A 119 -5.60 -13.48 -16.47
CA ALA A 119 -6.42 -14.67 -16.41
C ALA A 119 -7.72 -14.46 -15.61
N SER A 120 -7.70 -13.54 -14.65
CA SER A 120 -8.85 -13.07 -13.87
C SER A 120 -8.60 -11.65 -13.38
N ASP A 121 -9.65 -10.95 -12.97
CA ASP A 121 -9.53 -9.59 -12.40
C ASP A 121 -8.80 -9.59 -11.03
N GLU A 122 -8.71 -10.74 -10.35
CA GLU A 122 -7.89 -10.92 -9.13
C GLU A 122 -6.44 -10.43 -9.34
N VAL A 123 -5.90 -10.63 -10.55
CA VAL A 123 -4.52 -10.25 -10.91
C VAL A 123 -4.29 -8.75 -10.75
N LEU A 124 -5.30 -7.93 -11.04
CA LEU A 124 -5.19 -6.47 -10.88
C LEU A 124 -4.93 -6.09 -9.42
N PHE A 125 -5.59 -6.74 -8.46
CA PHE A 125 -5.39 -6.45 -7.04
C PHE A 125 -3.99 -6.85 -6.56
N HIS A 126 -3.45 -7.96 -7.05
CA HIS A 126 -2.06 -8.35 -6.77
C HIS A 126 -1.04 -7.35 -7.32
N LEU A 127 -1.30 -6.79 -8.50
CA LEU A 127 -0.42 -5.77 -9.11
C LEU A 127 -0.57 -4.42 -8.45
N ALA A 128 -1.77 -4.03 -8.04
CA ALA A 128 -2.01 -2.81 -7.28
C ALA A 128 -1.35 -2.88 -5.88
N ASP A 129 -1.44 -4.04 -5.19
CA ASP A 129 -0.70 -4.28 -3.94
C ASP A 129 0.81 -4.23 -4.14
N TYR A 130 1.32 -4.80 -5.25
CA TYR A 130 2.73 -4.67 -5.60
C TYR A 130 3.12 -3.21 -5.84
N HIS A 131 2.27 -2.44 -6.56
CA HIS A 131 2.51 -1.02 -6.80
C HIS A 131 2.59 -0.21 -5.51
N ASN A 132 1.69 -0.48 -4.55
CA ASN A 132 1.70 0.16 -3.25
C ASN A 132 3.00 -0.12 -2.46
N GLN A 133 3.59 -1.32 -2.60
CA GLN A 133 4.81 -1.70 -1.87
C GLN A 133 6.11 -1.29 -2.57
N PHE A 134 6.19 -1.44 -3.90
CA PHE A 134 7.46 -1.43 -4.65
C PHE A 134 7.46 -0.53 -5.89
N TYR A 135 6.34 0.09 -6.21
CA TYR A 135 6.12 0.86 -7.43
C TYR A 135 6.28 0.04 -8.73
N LEU A 136 5.16 -0.23 -9.38
CA LEU A 136 5.11 -0.89 -10.70
C LEU A 136 5.48 0.11 -11.80
N SER A 137 6.75 0.14 -12.21
CA SER A 137 7.22 1.01 -13.29
C SER A 137 7.28 0.29 -14.63
N ARG A 138 7.03 1.01 -15.72
CA ARG A 138 7.31 0.52 -17.07
C ARG A 138 8.82 0.25 -17.21
N GLY A 139 9.17 -0.92 -17.77
CA GLY A 139 10.55 -1.37 -17.85
C GLY A 139 11.14 -1.88 -16.54
N GLY A 140 10.45 -1.74 -15.41
CA GLY A 140 10.87 -2.30 -14.13
C GLY A 140 10.80 -3.83 -14.08
N LYS A 141 11.37 -4.43 -13.03
CA LYS A 141 11.51 -5.89 -12.91
C LYS A 141 10.18 -6.64 -13.03
N MET A 142 9.13 -6.18 -12.34
CA MET A 142 7.80 -6.78 -12.44
C MET A 142 7.26 -6.67 -13.86
N HIS A 143 7.33 -5.49 -14.47
CA HIS A 143 6.84 -5.27 -15.83
C HIS A 143 7.55 -6.18 -16.86
N GLN A 144 8.87 -6.29 -16.79
CA GLN A 144 9.65 -7.18 -17.66
C GLN A 144 9.26 -8.66 -17.45
N PHE A 145 9.07 -9.07 -16.21
CA PHE A 145 8.59 -10.41 -15.89
C PHE A 145 7.22 -10.68 -16.52
N LEU A 146 6.26 -9.76 -16.37
CA LEU A 146 4.92 -9.90 -16.94
C LEU A 146 4.93 -10.03 -18.46
N LEU A 147 5.78 -9.26 -19.15
CA LEU A 147 5.98 -9.38 -20.61
C LEU A 147 6.53 -10.76 -21.02
N GLY A 148 7.36 -11.36 -20.18
CA GLY A 148 7.97 -12.66 -20.43
C GLY A 148 7.03 -13.86 -20.21
N VAL A 149 5.86 -13.67 -19.59
CA VAL A 149 4.92 -14.78 -19.28
C VAL A 149 4.33 -15.42 -20.56
N GLY A 150 4.11 -14.64 -21.63
CA GLY A 150 3.67 -15.12 -22.96
C GLY A 150 2.22 -15.66 -23.04
N ARG A 151 1.48 -15.65 -21.94
CA ARG A 151 0.08 -16.07 -21.79
C ARG A 151 -0.65 -15.11 -20.84
N PRO A 152 -1.99 -15.23 -20.64
CA PRO A 152 -2.66 -14.46 -19.59
C PRO A 152 -2.01 -14.71 -18.22
N VAL A 153 -1.66 -13.62 -17.55
CA VAL A 153 -1.00 -13.61 -16.23
C VAL A 153 -1.98 -14.11 -15.17
N THR A 154 -1.50 -14.96 -14.28
CA THR A 154 -2.25 -15.47 -13.13
C THR A 154 -1.75 -14.83 -11.82
N ALA A 155 -2.56 -14.90 -10.77
CA ALA A 155 -2.15 -14.51 -9.42
C ALA A 155 -0.89 -15.28 -8.95
N GLN A 156 -0.80 -16.57 -9.33
CA GLN A 156 0.34 -17.43 -8.99
C GLN A 156 1.65 -16.94 -9.62
N ASP A 157 1.62 -16.38 -10.84
CA ASP A 157 2.81 -15.81 -11.47
C ASP A 157 3.37 -14.65 -10.63
N ILE A 158 2.48 -13.79 -10.10
CA ILE A 158 2.89 -12.67 -9.25
C ILE A 158 3.46 -13.15 -7.92
N LEU A 159 2.86 -14.20 -7.33
CA LEU A 159 3.38 -14.82 -6.11
C LEU A 159 4.82 -15.33 -6.32
N ILE A 160 5.03 -16.11 -7.39
CA ILE A 160 6.35 -16.65 -7.74
C ILE A 160 7.37 -15.52 -7.93
N PHE A 161 6.99 -14.48 -8.67
CA PHE A 161 7.86 -13.32 -8.85
C PHE A 161 8.22 -12.65 -7.51
N LYS A 162 7.21 -12.38 -6.64
CA LYS A 162 7.45 -11.73 -5.33
C LYS A 162 8.36 -12.56 -4.44
N LEU A 163 8.19 -13.88 -4.40
CA LEU A 163 9.07 -14.80 -3.66
C LEU A 163 10.51 -14.81 -4.19
N GLY A 164 10.70 -14.58 -5.48
CA GLY A 164 12.03 -14.48 -6.12
C GLY A 164 12.80 -13.19 -5.79
N LEU A 165 12.13 -12.14 -5.34
CA LEU A 165 12.76 -10.87 -4.95
C LEU A 165 13.62 -11.04 -3.68
N ALA A 166 14.66 -10.21 -3.53
CA ALA A 166 15.52 -10.23 -2.33
C ALA A 166 14.72 -10.06 -1.02
N TRP A 167 13.68 -9.21 -1.05
CA TRP A 167 12.77 -9.04 0.08
C TRP A 167 11.90 -10.29 0.30
N GLY A 168 11.31 -10.86 -0.75
CA GLY A 168 10.46 -12.04 -0.65
C GLY A 168 11.21 -13.27 -0.12
N LYS A 169 12.49 -13.42 -0.49
CA LYS A 169 13.36 -14.48 0.07
C LYS A 169 13.60 -14.31 1.57
N LYS A 170 13.62 -13.07 2.08
CA LYS A 170 13.78 -12.78 3.52
C LYS A 170 12.48 -12.86 4.31
N ARG A 171 11.33 -12.66 3.67
CA ARG A 171 10.01 -12.57 4.29
C ARG A 171 8.96 -13.40 3.51
N PRO A 172 9.20 -14.70 3.25
CA PRO A 172 8.29 -15.52 2.45
C PRO A 172 6.89 -15.61 3.09
N ASP A 173 6.82 -15.69 4.42
CA ASP A 173 5.55 -15.78 5.13
C ASP A 173 4.68 -14.53 4.92
N ASP A 174 5.28 -13.34 4.88
CA ASP A 174 4.54 -12.11 4.60
C ASP A 174 4.05 -12.07 3.15
N VAL A 175 4.86 -12.54 2.20
CA VAL A 175 4.43 -12.67 0.79
C VAL A 175 3.23 -13.61 0.67
N HIS A 176 3.26 -14.77 1.33
CA HIS A 176 2.15 -15.73 1.35
C HIS A 176 0.92 -15.18 2.06
N ARG A 177 1.09 -14.51 3.19
CA ARG A 177 0.00 -13.87 3.94
C ARG A 177 -0.73 -12.84 3.08
N ARG A 178 0.01 -11.93 2.43
CA ARG A 178 -0.58 -10.92 1.53
C ARG A 178 -1.28 -11.56 0.34
N PHE A 179 -0.69 -12.58 -0.25
CA PHE A 179 -1.30 -13.33 -1.34
C PHE A 179 -2.64 -13.95 -0.91
N SER A 180 -2.66 -14.63 0.24
CA SER A 180 -3.87 -15.25 0.79
C SER A 180 -4.95 -14.24 1.13
N ASN A 181 -4.58 -13.09 1.71
CA ASN A 181 -5.54 -12.01 2.01
C ASN A 181 -6.23 -11.50 0.74
N ILE A 182 -5.47 -11.26 -0.34
CA ILE A 182 -6.03 -10.81 -1.62
C ILE A 182 -7.00 -11.86 -2.17
N ARG A 183 -6.58 -13.12 -2.22
CA ARG A 183 -7.39 -14.21 -2.71
C ARG A 183 -8.68 -14.41 -1.90
N ASN A 184 -8.59 -14.36 -0.57
CA ASN A 184 -9.74 -14.51 0.30
C ASN A 184 -10.77 -13.41 0.07
N VAL A 185 -10.32 -12.14 0.05
CA VAL A 185 -11.21 -11.00 -0.24
C VAL A 185 -11.82 -11.11 -1.64
N TRP A 186 -11.03 -11.56 -2.63
CA TRP A 186 -11.54 -11.81 -3.97
C TRP A 186 -12.66 -12.86 -3.97
N VAL A 187 -12.43 -14.02 -3.36
CA VAL A 187 -13.42 -15.11 -3.28
C VAL A 187 -14.67 -14.68 -2.52
N GLU A 188 -14.53 -13.96 -1.41
CA GLU A 188 -15.66 -13.43 -0.61
C GLU A 188 -16.58 -12.50 -1.42
N ASN A 189 -16.11 -11.89 -2.50
CA ASN A 189 -16.87 -10.90 -3.29
C ASN A 189 -17.30 -11.39 -4.68
N PHE A 190 -16.70 -12.44 -5.23
CA PHE A 190 -16.92 -12.88 -6.61
C PHE A 190 -17.17 -14.39 -6.78
N ALA A 191 -17.09 -15.18 -5.72
CA ALA A 191 -17.46 -16.59 -5.71
C ALA A 191 -18.79 -16.81 -5.02
#